data_85d90081e5fb254ee844ad9d86314c71
#
_entry.id   85d90081e5fb254ee844ad9d86314c71
#
_cell.length_a   1.000
_cell.length_b   1.000
_cell.length_c   1.000
_cell.angle_alpha   90.00
_cell.angle_beta   90.00
_cell.angle_gamma   90.00
#
_symmetry.space_group_name_H-M   'P 1'
#
loop_
_entity.id
_entity.type
_entity.pdbx_description
1 polymer ?
#
loop_
_entity_poly.entity_id
_entity_poly.type
_entity_poly.pdbx_seq_one_letter_code
_entity_poly.pdbx_strand_id
1 'polypeptide(L)'
;MENAIIKGRAISIGYLKTALDKSYSKTKVKTGFGDFEVDPDLTTKESQTYFNPKTGQALVVHRGTQGLRDVFTDIAYTATGYKGKRFKDANKIQKQAESKYGAKNISTLGHSLGSLVSSDVGSNSKEIINYNKPIIPWSRKRENEYNVSTENDPFSWFHKPKKTDKHVKIASNTIDPIKEHSINQLDNLEKEMMIGEGLKKMKVADLKQMIKQYNKRQKKSEMKIKGYGKMKKQQLLANVLEKIEI
;
A
#
# COMPACT_ATOMS: atom_id res chain seq x y z
N MET A 1 2.75 -8.58 -14.23
CA MET A 1 3.01 -7.13 -14.36
C MET A 1 3.80 -6.72 -13.13
N GLU A 2 5.03 -6.22 -13.30
CA GLU A 2 5.83 -5.80 -12.16
C GLU A 2 5.10 -4.71 -11.39
N ASN A 3 5.14 -4.82 -10.06
CA ASN A 3 4.71 -3.77 -9.15
C ASN A 3 5.62 -2.53 -9.30
N ALA A 4 5.63 -1.95 -10.50
CA ALA A 4 6.44 -0.78 -10.87
C ALA A 4 6.16 0.43 -9.96
N ILE A 5 5.01 0.41 -9.27
CA ILE A 5 4.58 1.50 -8.39
C ILE A 5 5.46 1.65 -7.16
N ILE A 6 6.01 0.54 -6.64
CA ILE A 6 6.82 0.57 -5.41
C ILE A 6 8.32 0.51 -5.73
N LYS A 7 8.68 0.01 -6.92
CA LYS A 7 10.09 -0.02 -7.37
C LYS A 7 10.60 1.41 -7.60
N GLY A 8 11.70 1.75 -6.93
CA GLY A 8 12.31 3.09 -7.02
C GLY A 8 11.65 4.17 -6.15
N ARG A 9 10.78 3.79 -5.20
CA ARG A 9 10.20 4.70 -4.22
C ARG A 9 11.18 5.03 -3.09
N ALA A 10 10.96 6.18 -2.47
CA ALA A 10 11.71 6.58 -1.30
C ALA A 10 11.41 5.71 -0.09
N ILE A 11 10.25 5.04 -0.07
CA ILE A 11 9.82 4.16 1.01
C ILE A 11 9.60 2.73 0.50
N SER A 12 10.11 1.74 1.23
CA SER A 12 9.84 0.32 0.99
C SER A 12 8.45 -0.09 1.53
N ILE A 13 7.94 -1.25 1.10
CA ILE A 13 6.68 -1.79 1.62
C ILE A 13 6.76 -2.07 3.12
N GLY A 14 7.87 -2.62 3.60
CA GLY A 14 8.07 -2.86 5.03
C GLY A 14 8.00 -1.56 5.84
N TYR A 15 8.59 -0.48 5.35
CA TYR A 15 8.45 0.83 5.97
C TYR A 15 7.04 1.38 5.88
N LEU A 16 6.34 1.22 4.74
CA LEU A 16 4.94 1.60 4.59
C LEU A 16 4.07 0.91 5.64
N LYS A 17 4.16 -0.43 5.74
CA LYS A 17 3.43 -1.20 6.74
C LYS A 17 3.76 -0.75 8.15
N THR A 18 5.05 -0.68 8.50
CA THR A 18 5.49 -0.28 9.84
C THR A 18 4.99 1.12 10.21
N ALA A 19 5.06 2.08 9.29
CA ALA A 19 4.58 3.44 9.52
C ALA A 19 3.06 3.47 9.77
N LEU A 20 2.30 2.70 8.99
CA LEU A 20 0.85 2.57 9.17
C LEU A 20 0.51 1.86 10.48
N ASP A 21 1.15 0.74 10.83
CA ASP A 21 0.95 0.03 12.10
C ASP A 21 1.19 0.96 13.30
N LYS A 22 2.30 1.69 13.29
CA LYS A 22 2.62 2.64 14.36
C LYS A 22 1.59 3.76 14.46
N SER A 23 0.99 4.16 13.35
CA SER A 23 -0.06 5.20 13.36
C SER A 23 -1.32 4.75 14.12
N TYR A 24 -1.60 3.45 14.17
CA TYR A 24 -2.71 2.88 14.93
C TYR A 24 -2.37 2.52 16.39
N SER A 25 -1.10 2.56 16.75
CA SER A 25 -0.68 2.25 18.13
C SER A 25 -1.42 3.13 19.16
N LYS A 26 -1.93 2.48 20.21
CA LYS A 26 -2.61 3.17 21.34
C LYS A 26 -1.64 3.76 22.36
N THR A 27 -0.33 3.52 22.22
CA THR A 27 0.67 4.07 23.13
C THR A 27 0.68 5.58 23.08
N LYS A 28 0.76 6.21 24.27
CA LYS A 28 0.84 7.68 24.40
C LYS A 28 2.13 8.21 23.78
N VAL A 29 3.23 7.49 23.97
CA VAL A 29 4.54 7.84 23.40
C VAL A 29 4.70 7.11 22.09
N LYS A 30 4.82 7.88 21.01
CA LYS A 30 5.14 7.34 19.69
C LYS A 30 6.65 7.13 19.59
N THR A 31 7.05 6.04 18.96
CA THR A 31 8.47 5.67 18.79
C THR A 31 8.82 5.62 17.31
N GLY A 32 10.03 5.98 16.97
CA GLY A 32 10.59 5.82 15.63
C GLY A 32 10.68 4.34 15.17
N PHE A 33 11.14 4.11 13.97
CA PHE A 33 11.36 2.78 13.40
C PHE A 33 12.46 2.82 12.33
N GLY A 34 13.30 1.80 12.30
CA GLY A 34 14.50 1.80 11.46
C GLY A 34 15.34 3.07 11.71
N ASP A 35 15.65 3.80 10.64
CA ASP A 35 16.36 5.07 10.71
C ASP A 35 15.44 6.30 10.85
N PHE A 36 14.12 6.08 11.01
CA PHE A 36 13.16 7.16 11.17
C PHE A 36 12.87 7.44 12.64
N GLU A 37 13.07 8.68 13.04
CA GLU A 37 12.75 9.22 14.35
C GLU A 37 11.38 9.90 14.31
N VAL A 38 10.63 9.85 15.42
CA VAL A 38 9.37 10.57 15.52
C VAL A 38 9.63 12.05 15.76
N ASP A 39 8.90 12.90 15.04
CA ASP A 39 8.82 14.32 15.35
C ASP A 39 7.64 14.57 16.30
N PRO A 40 7.89 14.80 17.60
CA PRO A 40 6.83 14.94 18.58
C PRO A 40 5.98 16.20 18.39
N ASP A 41 6.56 17.27 17.85
CA ASP A 41 5.88 18.55 17.63
C ASP A 41 4.90 18.48 16.45
N LEU A 42 5.15 17.55 15.52
CA LEU A 42 4.34 17.31 14.33
C LEU A 42 3.59 15.98 14.40
N THR A 43 3.32 15.50 15.61
CA THR A 43 2.63 14.23 15.84
C THR A 43 1.40 14.44 16.70
N THR A 44 0.27 13.95 16.19
CA THR A 44 -1.03 13.92 16.87
C THR A 44 -1.56 12.48 16.95
N LYS A 45 -2.78 12.31 17.47
CA LYS A 45 -3.46 11.02 17.46
C LYS A 45 -3.77 10.51 16.06
N GLU A 46 -4.11 11.39 15.12
CA GLU A 46 -4.56 11.07 13.75
C GLU A 46 -3.47 11.21 12.69
N SER A 47 -2.43 12.00 12.97
CA SER A 47 -1.32 12.28 12.04
C SER A 47 0.00 12.17 12.77
N GLN A 48 0.97 11.48 12.19
CA GLN A 48 2.28 11.29 12.77
C GLN A 48 3.36 11.65 11.75
N THR A 49 4.38 12.35 12.22
CA THR A 49 5.52 12.72 11.39
C THR A 49 6.77 12.00 11.86
N TYR A 50 7.49 11.42 10.93
CA TYR A 50 8.76 10.75 11.14
C TYR A 50 9.81 11.39 10.22
N PHE A 51 11.04 11.45 10.71
CA PHE A 51 12.15 12.05 9.99
C PHE A 51 13.38 11.14 10.03
N ASN A 52 14.05 10.97 8.91
CA ASN A 52 15.31 10.24 8.81
C ASN A 52 16.46 11.25 8.73
N PRO A 53 17.26 11.42 9.80
CA PRO A 53 18.35 12.40 9.84
C PRO A 53 19.50 12.08 8.88
N LYS A 54 19.66 10.82 8.46
CA LYS A 54 20.71 10.42 7.53
C LYS A 54 20.41 10.81 6.09
N THR A 55 19.13 10.76 5.70
CA THR A 55 18.71 10.98 4.30
C THR A 55 17.98 12.30 4.08
N GLY A 56 17.55 12.97 5.15
CA GLY A 56 16.71 14.16 5.09
C GLY A 56 15.25 13.87 4.70
N GLN A 57 14.86 12.61 4.57
CA GLN A 57 13.49 12.23 4.22
C GLN A 57 12.56 12.34 5.43
N ALA A 58 11.32 12.73 5.17
CA ALA A 58 10.26 12.73 6.17
C ALA A 58 9.04 11.94 5.68
N LEU A 59 8.32 11.35 6.63
CA LEU A 59 7.05 10.65 6.40
C LEU A 59 5.97 11.34 7.21
N VAL A 60 4.88 11.76 6.55
CA VAL A 60 3.67 12.26 7.23
C VAL A 60 2.59 11.21 7.05
N VAL A 61 2.18 10.58 8.14
CA VAL A 61 1.30 9.41 8.14
C VAL A 61 -0.05 9.78 8.71
N HIS A 62 -1.11 9.61 7.93
CA HIS A 62 -2.49 9.82 8.35
C HIS A 62 -3.17 8.46 8.52
N ARG A 63 -3.51 8.11 9.77
CA ARG A 63 -4.20 6.84 10.03
C ARG A 63 -5.66 6.90 9.60
N GLY A 64 -6.29 5.75 9.41
CA GLY A 64 -7.74 5.62 9.28
C GLY A 64 -8.48 5.74 10.61
N THR A 65 -9.76 5.44 10.59
CA THR A 65 -10.62 5.35 11.77
C THR A 65 -10.32 4.07 12.56
N GLN A 66 -10.44 4.14 13.88
CA GLN A 66 -10.30 2.97 14.76
C GLN A 66 -11.67 2.39 15.04
N GLY A 67 -12.05 1.37 14.35
CA GLY A 67 -13.36 0.72 14.53
C GLY A 67 -14.15 0.71 13.23
N LEU A 68 -14.68 -0.45 12.89
CA LEU A 68 -15.29 -0.67 11.58
C LEU A 68 -16.63 0.01 11.40
N ARG A 69 -17.45 0.06 12.44
CA ARG A 69 -18.73 0.80 12.39
C ARG A 69 -18.48 2.27 12.12
N ASP A 70 -17.43 2.83 12.75
CA ASP A 70 -17.05 4.23 12.58
C ASP A 70 -16.47 4.49 11.19
N VAL A 71 -15.75 3.49 10.58
CA VAL A 71 -15.21 3.61 9.22
C VAL A 71 -16.33 3.85 8.20
N PHE A 72 -17.40 3.07 8.22
CA PHE A 72 -18.53 3.25 7.30
C PHE A 72 -19.18 4.62 7.48
N THR A 73 -19.42 5.01 8.72
CA THR A 73 -20.02 6.31 9.05
C THR A 73 -19.14 7.47 8.62
N ASP A 74 -17.85 7.39 8.92
CA ASP A 74 -16.89 8.45 8.59
C ASP A 74 -16.68 8.59 7.07
N ILE A 75 -16.65 7.47 6.33
CA ILE A 75 -16.54 7.48 4.87
C ILE A 75 -17.83 8.06 4.27
N ALA A 76 -19.01 7.61 4.72
CA ALA A 76 -20.29 8.12 4.24
C ALA A 76 -20.41 9.63 4.50
N TYR A 77 -20.06 10.09 5.70
CA TYR A 77 -20.05 11.50 6.04
C TYR A 77 -19.07 12.31 5.20
N THR A 78 -17.86 11.78 5.01
CA THR A 78 -16.85 12.39 4.16
C THR A 78 -17.30 12.44 2.70
N ALA A 79 -18.07 11.45 2.22
CA ALA A 79 -18.62 11.41 0.86
C ALA A 79 -19.59 12.56 0.58
N THR A 80 -20.18 13.19 1.60
CA THR A 80 -20.99 14.41 1.44
C THR A 80 -20.18 15.67 1.12
N GLY A 81 -18.85 15.57 1.08
CA GLY A 81 -17.94 16.72 0.88
C GLY A 81 -17.50 17.38 2.17
N TYR A 82 -17.95 16.92 3.34
CA TYR A 82 -17.58 17.51 4.61
C TYR A 82 -16.15 17.17 5.00
N LYS A 83 -15.32 18.19 5.09
CA LYS A 83 -13.94 18.13 5.58
C LYS A 83 -13.87 18.67 7.00
N GLY A 84 -14.17 17.81 7.97
CA GLY A 84 -14.22 18.18 9.39
C GLY A 84 -12.85 18.60 9.98
N LYS A 85 -12.82 18.73 11.30
CA LYS A 85 -11.65 19.13 12.08
C LYS A 85 -10.39 18.31 11.70
N ARG A 86 -10.54 17.01 11.47
CA ARG A 86 -9.45 16.10 11.11
C ARG A 86 -8.68 16.54 9.86
N PHE A 87 -9.36 16.97 8.81
CA PHE A 87 -8.71 17.46 7.59
C PHE A 87 -7.97 18.79 7.83
N LYS A 88 -8.56 19.66 8.66
CA LYS A 88 -7.92 20.96 9.04
C LYS A 88 -6.64 20.72 9.84
N ASP A 89 -6.70 19.84 10.85
CA ASP A 89 -5.57 19.50 11.70
C ASP A 89 -4.45 18.81 10.88
N ALA A 90 -4.81 17.87 10.00
CA ALA A 90 -3.88 17.22 9.09
C ALA A 90 -3.19 18.21 8.15
N ASN A 91 -3.94 19.17 7.60
CA ASN A 91 -3.37 20.22 6.74
C ASN A 91 -2.39 21.11 7.48
N LYS A 92 -2.65 21.42 8.76
CA LYS A 92 -1.71 22.15 9.61
C LYS A 92 -0.41 21.38 9.78
N ILE A 93 -0.48 20.10 10.17
CA ILE A 93 0.69 19.21 10.34
C ILE A 93 1.46 19.10 9.02
N GLN A 94 0.76 18.86 7.89
CA GLN A 94 1.38 18.73 6.58
C GLN A 94 2.18 19.99 6.20
N LYS A 95 1.57 21.19 6.34
CA LYS A 95 2.24 22.46 6.04
C LYS A 95 3.45 22.73 6.93
N GLN A 96 3.33 22.41 8.21
CA GLN A 96 4.45 22.54 9.15
C GLN A 96 5.59 21.58 8.78
N ALA A 97 5.28 20.33 8.41
CA ALA A 97 6.26 19.36 7.93
C ALA A 97 6.92 19.84 6.62
N GLU A 98 6.13 20.36 5.67
CA GLU A 98 6.64 20.93 4.42
C GLU A 98 7.60 22.11 4.66
N SER A 99 7.29 22.98 5.64
CA SER A 99 8.16 24.07 6.04
C SER A 99 9.45 23.58 6.70
N LYS A 100 9.36 22.54 7.56
CA LYS A 100 10.50 22.03 8.34
C LYS A 100 11.45 21.17 7.51
N TYR A 101 10.92 20.29 6.65
CA TYR A 101 11.69 19.26 5.95
C TYR A 101 11.81 19.50 4.44
N GLY A 102 11.03 20.42 3.89
CA GLY A 102 10.92 20.64 2.45
C GLY A 102 9.93 19.66 1.80
N ALA A 103 8.95 20.16 1.06
CA ALA A 103 7.89 19.37 0.46
C ALA A 103 8.39 18.20 -0.41
N LYS A 104 9.50 18.37 -1.13
CA LYS A 104 10.08 17.33 -2.00
C LYS A 104 10.84 16.23 -1.26
N ASN A 105 11.03 16.38 0.04
CA ASN A 105 11.61 15.34 0.90
C ASN A 105 10.53 14.56 1.66
N ILE A 106 9.24 14.90 1.49
CA ILE A 106 8.13 14.28 2.21
C ILE A 106 7.44 13.23 1.35
N SER A 107 7.25 12.03 1.93
CA SER A 107 6.26 11.06 1.48
C SER A 107 5.06 11.13 2.43
N THR A 108 3.86 11.38 1.88
CA THR A 108 2.61 11.44 2.66
C THR A 108 1.87 10.12 2.53
N LEU A 109 1.59 9.48 3.65
CA LEU A 109 1.02 8.13 3.71
C LEU A 109 -0.39 8.16 4.29
N GLY A 110 -1.27 7.29 3.78
CA GLY A 110 -2.63 7.15 4.31
C GLY A 110 -3.18 5.74 4.20
N HIS A 111 -4.04 5.39 5.16
CA HIS A 111 -4.83 4.17 5.11
C HIS A 111 -6.31 4.48 5.36
N SER A 112 -7.22 3.86 4.60
CA SER A 112 -8.66 4.03 4.78
C SER A 112 -9.05 5.53 4.69
N LEU A 113 -9.80 6.06 5.64
CA LEU A 113 -10.10 7.49 5.73
C LEU A 113 -8.84 8.37 5.71
N GLY A 114 -7.74 7.91 6.30
CA GLY A 114 -6.43 8.59 6.23
C GLY A 114 -5.91 8.75 4.81
N SER A 115 -6.29 7.88 3.88
CA SER A 115 -5.94 8.01 2.46
C SER A 115 -6.67 9.17 1.77
N LEU A 116 -7.90 9.47 2.18
CA LEU A 116 -8.61 10.66 1.72
C LEU A 116 -7.96 11.92 2.24
N VAL A 117 -7.53 11.89 3.51
CA VAL A 117 -6.79 13.00 4.14
C VAL A 117 -5.45 13.21 3.43
N SER A 118 -4.63 12.16 3.26
CA SER A 118 -3.32 12.26 2.60
C SER A 118 -3.43 12.78 1.16
N SER A 119 -4.43 12.34 0.40
CA SER A 119 -4.69 12.86 -0.96
C SER A 119 -5.12 14.32 -0.96
N ASP A 120 -5.80 14.78 0.09
CA ASP A 120 -6.23 16.18 0.20
C ASP A 120 -5.05 17.10 0.52
N VAL A 121 -4.21 16.73 1.48
CA VAL A 121 -3.17 17.60 2.03
C VAL A 121 -1.79 17.44 1.38
N GLY A 122 -1.49 16.27 0.81
CA GLY A 122 -0.14 15.89 0.31
C GLY A 122 0.19 16.34 -1.12
N SER A 123 -0.56 17.30 -1.69
CA SER A 123 -0.37 17.70 -3.10
C SER A 123 1.04 18.19 -3.43
N ASN A 124 1.73 18.81 -2.48
CA ASN A 124 3.09 19.33 -2.66
C ASN A 124 4.19 18.31 -2.34
N SER A 125 3.82 17.20 -1.67
CA SER A 125 4.75 16.15 -1.28
C SER A 125 5.44 15.53 -2.50
N LYS A 126 6.60 14.92 -2.28
CA LYS A 126 7.30 14.11 -3.28
C LYS A 126 6.39 13.02 -3.85
N GLU A 127 5.66 12.37 -2.96
CA GLU A 127 4.71 11.31 -3.28
C GLU A 127 3.62 11.19 -2.21
N ILE A 128 2.47 10.68 -2.62
CA ILE A 128 1.39 10.27 -1.75
C ILE A 128 1.22 8.76 -1.95
N ILE A 129 1.25 7.98 -0.88
CA ILE A 129 1.05 6.53 -0.93
C ILE A 129 -0.16 6.17 -0.06
N ASN A 130 -1.20 5.69 -0.70
CA ASN A 130 -2.46 5.33 -0.06
C ASN A 130 -2.65 3.82 -0.04
N TYR A 131 -3.14 3.32 1.06
CA TYR A 131 -3.54 1.94 1.20
C TYR A 131 -5.04 1.83 1.50
N ASN A 132 -5.74 0.98 0.73
CA ASN A 132 -7.20 0.77 0.80
C ASN A 132 -7.98 2.10 0.84
N LYS A 133 -7.68 2.98 -0.14
CA LYS A 133 -8.33 4.30 -0.25
C LYS A 133 -9.79 4.13 -0.67
N PRO A 134 -10.74 4.68 0.10
CA PRO A 134 -12.14 4.70 -0.28
C PRO A 134 -12.39 5.52 -1.56
N ILE A 135 -13.34 5.06 -2.37
CA ILE A 135 -13.80 5.82 -3.53
C ILE A 135 -14.98 6.66 -3.11
N ILE A 136 -14.83 7.96 -3.23
CA ILE A 136 -15.88 8.93 -2.97
C ILE A 136 -16.02 9.91 -4.14
N PRO A 137 -17.23 10.50 -4.38
CA PRO A 137 -17.50 11.27 -5.59
C PRO A 137 -16.54 12.45 -5.85
N TRP A 138 -16.02 13.08 -4.80
CA TRP A 138 -15.13 14.24 -4.90
C TRP A 138 -13.63 13.89 -4.71
N SER A 139 -13.29 12.62 -4.57
CA SER A 139 -11.88 12.19 -4.44
C SER A 139 -11.10 12.56 -5.70
N ARG A 140 -10.21 13.52 -5.57
CA ARG A 140 -9.33 13.94 -6.67
C ARG A 140 -8.16 12.97 -6.76
N LYS A 141 -7.81 12.60 -7.99
CA LYS A 141 -6.57 11.91 -8.29
C LYS A 141 -5.44 12.94 -8.39
N ARG A 142 -4.32 12.66 -7.76
CA ARG A 142 -3.11 13.49 -7.83
C ARG A 142 -2.05 12.81 -8.72
N GLU A 143 -1.27 13.59 -9.43
CA GLU A 143 -0.20 13.03 -10.28
C GLU A 143 0.89 12.29 -9.49
N ASN A 144 1.17 12.76 -8.26
CA ASN A 144 2.12 12.15 -7.33
C ASN A 144 1.49 11.09 -6.43
N GLU A 145 0.23 10.66 -6.70
CA GLU A 145 -0.50 9.71 -5.88
C GLU A 145 -0.37 8.28 -6.39
N TYR A 146 -0.08 7.38 -5.49
CA TYR A 146 0.03 5.94 -5.67
C TYR A 146 -0.94 5.25 -4.73
N ASN A 147 -1.75 4.36 -5.26
CA ASN A 147 -2.74 3.63 -4.49
C ASN A 147 -2.42 2.14 -4.48
N VAL A 148 -2.47 1.55 -3.32
CA VAL A 148 -2.39 0.10 -3.10
C VAL A 148 -3.70 -0.33 -2.46
N SER A 149 -4.34 -1.36 -2.97
CA SER A 149 -5.55 -1.92 -2.36
C SER A 149 -5.57 -3.44 -2.47
N THR A 150 -6.25 -4.10 -1.57
CA THR A 150 -6.59 -5.50 -1.73
C THR A 150 -7.67 -5.68 -2.78
N GLU A 151 -7.72 -6.86 -3.41
CA GLU A 151 -8.66 -7.12 -4.52
C GLU A 151 -10.12 -7.01 -4.08
N ASN A 152 -10.42 -7.48 -2.86
CA ASN A 152 -11.77 -7.56 -2.33
C ASN A 152 -12.08 -6.49 -1.26
N ASP A 153 -11.26 -5.45 -1.14
CA ASP A 153 -11.53 -4.36 -0.22
C ASP A 153 -12.86 -3.66 -0.57
N PRO A 154 -13.86 -3.67 0.33
CA PRO A 154 -15.21 -3.22 0.02
C PRO A 154 -15.28 -1.73 -0.29
N PHE A 155 -14.34 -0.91 0.18
CA PHE A 155 -14.32 0.53 -0.01
C PHE A 155 -13.60 0.96 -1.28
N SER A 156 -12.68 0.14 -1.77
CA SER A 156 -11.93 0.39 -3.00
C SER A 156 -12.35 -0.51 -4.17
N TRP A 157 -13.32 -1.41 -3.96
CA TRP A 157 -13.73 -2.41 -4.96
C TRP A 157 -14.16 -1.83 -6.30
N PHE A 158 -14.91 -0.72 -6.28
CA PHE A 158 -15.37 -0.07 -7.50
C PHE A 158 -14.25 0.62 -8.30
N HIS A 159 -13.06 0.69 -7.75
CA HIS A 159 -11.92 1.23 -8.48
C HIS A 159 -11.42 0.22 -9.51
N LYS A 160 -11.78 0.47 -10.78
CA LYS A 160 -11.17 -0.25 -11.91
C LYS A 160 -9.93 0.54 -12.35
N PRO A 161 -8.72 0.10 -12.02
CA PRO A 161 -7.51 0.83 -12.41
C PRO A 161 -7.40 0.84 -13.93
N LYS A 162 -7.25 2.01 -14.52
CA LYS A 162 -6.84 2.16 -15.92
C LYS A 162 -5.35 1.84 -16.02
N LYS A 163 -4.86 1.45 -17.20
CA LYS A 163 -3.41 1.16 -17.43
C LYS A 163 -2.48 2.31 -17.02
N THR A 164 -2.97 3.53 -17.02
CA THR A 164 -2.24 4.74 -16.63
C THR A 164 -2.32 5.04 -15.13
N ASP A 165 -3.11 4.26 -14.38
CA ASP A 165 -3.29 4.51 -12.97
C ASP A 165 -2.12 3.94 -12.19
N LYS A 166 -1.56 4.75 -11.32
CA LYS A 166 -0.57 4.35 -10.32
C LYS A 166 -1.27 3.60 -9.18
N HIS A 167 -2.00 2.54 -9.51
CA HIS A 167 -2.77 1.73 -8.60
C HIS A 167 -2.40 0.26 -8.75
N VAL A 168 -2.03 -0.36 -7.64
CA VAL A 168 -1.76 -1.80 -7.52
C VAL A 168 -2.86 -2.45 -6.70
N LYS A 169 -3.40 -3.56 -7.20
CA LYS A 169 -4.24 -4.46 -6.42
C LYS A 169 -3.40 -5.63 -5.94
N ILE A 170 -3.53 -5.95 -4.67
CA ILE A 170 -2.86 -7.07 -4.01
C ILE A 170 -3.86 -8.22 -3.96
N ALA A 171 -3.41 -9.42 -4.34
CA ALA A 171 -4.21 -10.62 -4.19
C ALA A 171 -4.63 -10.81 -2.72
N SER A 172 -5.86 -11.22 -2.53
CA SER A 172 -6.43 -11.46 -1.22
C SER A 172 -6.58 -12.95 -0.94
N ASN A 173 -6.35 -13.32 0.31
CA ASN A 173 -6.56 -14.67 0.80
C ASN A 173 -7.81 -14.80 1.72
N THR A 174 -8.62 -13.76 1.79
CA THR A 174 -9.82 -13.72 2.62
C THR A 174 -10.98 -13.05 1.90
N ILE A 175 -12.21 -13.43 2.25
CA ILE A 175 -13.45 -12.77 1.83
C ILE A 175 -14.07 -11.93 2.97
N ASP A 176 -13.41 -11.90 4.13
CA ASP A 176 -13.84 -11.09 5.28
C ASP A 176 -13.50 -9.62 4.99
N PRO A 177 -14.50 -8.75 4.81
CA PRO A 177 -14.28 -7.35 4.43
C PRO A 177 -13.46 -6.56 5.45
N ILE A 178 -13.45 -7.01 6.70
CA ILE A 178 -12.68 -6.41 7.79
C ILE A 178 -11.21 -6.72 7.64
N LYS A 179 -10.91 -8.00 7.42
CA LYS A 179 -9.54 -8.46 7.20
C LYS A 179 -8.99 -7.90 5.89
N GLU A 180 -9.82 -7.84 4.85
CA GLU A 180 -9.48 -7.22 3.57
C GLU A 180 -9.05 -5.76 3.72
N HIS A 181 -9.80 -4.99 4.50
CA HIS A 181 -9.51 -3.58 4.73
C HIS A 181 -8.32 -3.36 5.67
N SER A 182 -7.84 -4.40 6.34
CA SER A 182 -6.76 -4.32 7.33
C SER A 182 -5.40 -4.08 6.68
N ILE A 183 -4.56 -3.29 7.35
CA ILE A 183 -3.14 -3.09 7.01
C ILE A 183 -2.32 -4.39 7.07
N ASN A 184 -2.80 -5.42 7.76
CA ASN A 184 -2.13 -6.72 7.85
C ASN A 184 -2.02 -7.43 6.49
N GLN A 185 -2.86 -7.09 5.52
CA GLN A 185 -2.75 -7.64 4.17
C GLN A 185 -1.50 -7.15 3.42
N LEU A 186 -0.83 -6.09 3.89
CA LEU A 186 0.46 -5.66 3.33
C LEU A 186 1.58 -6.70 3.54
N ASP A 187 1.44 -7.60 4.52
CA ASP A 187 2.38 -8.73 4.71
C ASP A 187 2.36 -9.69 3.51
N ASN A 188 1.20 -9.85 2.89
CA ASN A 188 1.07 -10.69 1.70
C ASN A 188 1.81 -10.05 0.51
N LEU A 189 1.72 -8.74 0.34
CA LEU A 189 2.46 -8.03 -0.71
C LEU A 189 3.98 -8.16 -0.52
N GLU A 190 4.47 -8.04 0.69
CA GLU A 190 5.90 -8.21 0.98
C GLU A 190 6.37 -9.63 0.65
N LYS A 191 5.59 -10.65 1.05
CA LYS A 191 5.87 -12.05 0.70
C LYS A 191 5.86 -12.27 -0.82
N GLU A 192 4.84 -11.79 -1.53
CA GLU A 192 4.75 -11.90 -2.99
C GLU A 192 5.96 -11.25 -3.68
N MET A 193 6.41 -10.10 -3.19
CA MET A 193 7.60 -9.44 -3.75
C MET A 193 8.87 -10.21 -3.48
N MET A 194 9.08 -10.73 -2.27
CA MET A 194 10.25 -11.56 -1.93
C MET A 194 10.28 -12.83 -2.77
N ILE A 195 9.14 -13.50 -2.93
CA ILE A 195 8.98 -14.68 -3.77
C ILE A 195 9.25 -14.30 -5.24
N GLY A 196 8.67 -13.22 -5.72
CA GLY A 196 8.88 -12.74 -7.10
C GLY A 196 10.32 -12.42 -7.41
N GLU A 197 11.07 -11.80 -6.48
CA GLU A 197 12.51 -11.55 -6.64
C GLU A 197 13.34 -12.83 -6.58
N GLY A 198 12.99 -13.75 -5.69
CA GLY A 198 13.61 -15.08 -5.61
C GLY A 198 13.44 -15.83 -6.93
N LEU A 199 12.22 -15.88 -7.46
CA LEU A 199 11.92 -16.53 -8.74
C LEU A 199 12.64 -15.88 -9.92
N LYS A 200 12.79 -14.54 -9.93
CA LYS A 200 13.56 -13.83 -10.99
C LYS A 200 15.04 -14.23 -11.02
N LYS A 201 15.61 -14.57 -9.89
CA LYS A 201 17.01 -15.04 -9.78
C LYS A 201 17.16 -16.52 -10.20
N MET A 202 16.09 -17.30 -10.21
CA MET A 202 16.14 -18.72 -10.59
C MET A 202 16.53 -18.93 -12.04
N LYS A 203 17.22 -20.06 -12.31
CA LYS A 203 17.51 -20.51 -13.68
C LYS A 203 16.26 -21.01 -14.37
N VAL A 204 16.22 -20.95 -15.70
CA VAL A 204 15.10 -21.46 -16.51
C VAL A 204 14.80 -22.93 -16.20
N ALA A 205 15.85 -23.73 -15.95
CA ALA A 205 15.72 -25.14 -15.59
C ALA A 205 14.92 -25.34 -14.29
N ASP A 206 15.20 -24.53 -13.26
CA ASP A 206 14.55 -24.62 -11.97
C ASP A 206 13.07 -24.24 -12.06
N LEU A 207 12.77 -23.18 -12.80
CA LEU A 207 11.37 -22.77 -13.06
C LEU A 207 10.58 -23.86 -13.80
N LYS A 208 11.20 -24.49 -14.79
CA LYS A 208 10.59 -25.63 -15.50
C LYS A 208 10.38 -26.85 -14.58
N GLN A 209 11.29 -27.08 -13.66
CA GLN A 209 11.15 -28.15 -12.67
C GLN A 209 10.00 -27.87 -11.70
N MET A 210 9.84 -26.64 -11.24
CA MET A 210 8.69 -26.23 -10.41
C MET A 210 7.37 -26.49 -11.13
N ILE A 211 7.24 -26.04 -12.40
CA ILE A 211 6.04 -26.29 -13.19
C ILE A 211 5.79 -27.79 -13.40
N LYS A 212 6.82 -28.58 -13.63
CA LYS A 212 6.73 -30.03 -13.74
C LYS A 212 6.17 -30.67 -12.46
N GLN A 213 6.66 -30.24 -11.29
CA GLN A 213 6.17 -30.72 -10.00
C GLN A 213 4.72 -30.28 -9.74
N TYR A 214 4.40 -29.02 -10.01
CA TYR A 214 3.04 -28.52 -9.93
C TYR A 214 2.09 -29.36 -10.79
N ASN A 215 2.40 -29.52 -12.08
CA ASN A 215 1.60 -30.31 -13.02
C ASN A 215 1.41 -31.77 -12.57
N LYS A 216 2.42 -32.36 -11.91
CA LYS A 216 2.32 -33.72 -11.37
C LYS A 216 1.28 -33.84 -10.24
N ARG A 217 1.07 -32.77 -9.48
CA ARG A 217 0.11 -32.71 -8.38
C ARG A 217 -1.32 -32.43 -8.87
N GLN A 218 -1.48 -31.84 -10.07
CA GLN A 218 -2.80 -31.49 -10.60
C GLN A 218 -3.51 -32.72 -11.17
N LYS A 219 -4.69 -33.03 -10.61
CA LYS A 219 -5.55 -34.13 -11.07
C LYS A 219 -6.26 -33.77 -12.39
N LYS A 220 -6.68 -32.50 -12.56
CA LYS A 220 -7.40 -32.02 -13.76
C LYS A 220 -6.45 -31.49 -14.79
N SER A 221 -6.63 -31.88 -16.05
CA SER A 221 -5.77 -31.47 -17.19
C SER A 221 -5.82 -29.97 -17.45
N GLU A 222 -6.94 -29.31 -17.22
CA GLU A 222 -7.16 -27.88 -17.39
C GLU A 222 -6.37 -27.00 -16.41
N MET A 223 -6.03 -27.56 -15.23
CA MET A 223 -5.22 -26.88 -14.23
C MET A 223 -3.72 -26.96 -14.53
N LYS A 224 -3.30 -27.81 -15.46
CA LYS A 224 -1.88 -27.98 -15.79
C LYS A 224 -1.38 -26.87 -16.70
N ILE A 225 -0.17 -26.40 -16.43
CA ILE A 225 0.54 -25.46 -17.28
C ILE A 225 1.10 -26.22 -18.48
N LYS A 226 0.51 -25.98 -19.66
CA LYS A 226 0.92 -26.67 -20.92
C LYS A 226 2.02 -25.91 -21.63
N GLY A 227 2.82 -26.62 -22.45
CA GLY A 227 3.83 -25.99 -23.31
C GLY A 227 5.03 -25.34 -22.61
N TYR A 228 5.16 -25.50 -21.29
CA TYR A 228 6.23 -24.84 -20.51
C TYR A 228 7.65 -25.20 -20.96
N GLY A 229 7.82 -26.34 -21.61
CA GLY A 229 9.13 -26.75 -22.18
C GLY A 229 9.71 -25.77 -23.19
N LYS A 230 8.85 -25.08 -23.95
CA LYS A 230 9.21 -24.10 -25.00
C LYS A 230 9.11 -22.64 -24.54
N MET A 231 8.65 -22.38 -23.32
CA MET A 231 8.45 -21.02 -22.78
C MET A 231 9.78 -20.32 -22.49
N LYS A 232 9.84 -19.03 -22.80
CA LYS A 232 10.93 -18.13 -22.36
C LYS A 232 10.82 -17.86 -20.85
N LYS A 233 11.91 -17.39 -20.22
CA LYS A 233 11.98 -17.15 -18.77
C LYS A 233 10.83 -16.29 -18.24
N GLN A 234 10.47 -15.21 -18.95
CA GLN A 234 9.38 -14.32 -18.56
C GLN A 234 8.00 -15.02 -18.53
N GLN A 235 7.73 -15.87 -19.51
CA GLN A 235 6.50 -16.67 -19.57
C GLN A 235 6.42 -17.72 -18.48
N LEU A 236 7.57 -18.33 -18.15
CA LEU A 236 7.67 -19.27 -17.03
C LEU A 236 7.39 -18.59 -15.69
N LEU A 237 8.01 -17.42 -15.47
CA LEU A 237 7.79 -16.61 -14.28
C LEU A 237 6.32 -16.21 -14.12
N ALA A 238 5.68 -15.72 -15.19
CA ALA A 238 4.26 -15.37 -15.17
C ALA A 238 3.38 -16.55 -14.77
N ASN A 239 3.60 -17.72 -15.35
CA ASN A 239 2.83 -18.93 -15.03
C ASN A 239 3.08 -19.44 -13.61
N VAL A 240 4.31 -19.31 -13.08
CA VAL A 240 4.63 -19.72 -11.72
C VAL A 240 3.93 -18.79 -10.72
N LEU A 241 4.00 -17.49 -10.93
CA LEU A 241 3.37 -16.49 -10.06
C LEU A 241 1.83 -16.56 -10.08
N GLU A 242 1.24 -16.90 -11.24
CA GLU A 242 -0.22 -16.96 -11.40
C GLU A 242 -0.84 -18.25 -10.85
N LYS A 243 -0.15 -19.37 -11.00
CA LYS A 243 -0.78 -20.70 -10.83
C LYS A 243 -0.16 -21.56 -9.73
N ILE A 244 1.02 -21.25 -9.27
CA ILE A 244 1.69 -22.01 -8.22
C ILE A 244 1.62 -21.21 -6.93
N GLU A 245 0.79 -21.67 -6.00
CA GLU A 245 0.82 -21.17 -4.61
C GLU A 245 2.14 -21.64 -3.98
N ILE A 246 3.01 -20.69 -3.66
CA ILE A 246 4.33 -20.93 -3.07
C ILE A 246 4.29 -20.58 -1.59
#